data_e88ebea313e6fd6b944ae72892b4a57d
#
_entry.id   e88ebea313e6fd6b944ae72892b4a57d
#
_cell.length_a   1.000
_cell.length_b   1.000
_cell.length_c   1.000
_cell.angle_alpha   90.00
_cell.angle_beta   90.00
_cell.angle_gamma   90.00
#
_symmetry.space_group_name_H-M   'P 1'
#
loop_
_entity.id
_entity.type
_entity.pdbx_description
1 polymer ?
#
loop_
_entity_poly.entity_id
_entity_poly.type
_entity_poly.pdbx_seq_one_letter_code
_entity_poly.pdbx_strand_id
1 'polypeptide(L)'
;MSQADELINGLSDEEFALYTANPTEEQHIIVDENRIITVPSELKKIAVQYDHNIETVTFDCIRYWDGHDMSTMKVYINYTRSDKYTGCYLADNVRVDEADDSFMHFDWTISRNVTESAGPLTILVCIKMVDADGNEVNHWNSERNTDMTISQGMECGDIIAEKYPDIISQILTDMGNLADLTTEDKSSLVAAINEVRRTGGGGTAYTIGHGLKLDAKTNTLSVDMADKIEQDNTLPITAAAVYAEIGNINALLKTI
;
A
#
# COMPACT_ATOMS: atom_id res chain seq x y z
N MET A 1 -0.23 14.41 37.99
CA MET A 1 -1.36 13.47 37.90
C MET A 1 -2.39 14.07 36.97
N SER A 2 -2.92 13.33 36.01
CA SER A 2 -3.96 13.83 35.13
C SER A 2 -5.31 13.79 35.86
N GLN A 3 -6.31 14.58 35.40
CA GLN A 3 -7.67 14.51 35.93
C GLN A 3 -8.26 13.08 35.87
N ALA A 4 -7.80 12.28 34.93
CA ALA A 4 -8.19 10.88 34.81
C ALA A 4 -7.62 10.03 35.95
N ASP A 5 -6.36 10.27 36.37
CA ASP A 5 -5.73 9.55 37.48
C ASP A 5 -6.40 9.87 38.82
N GLU A 6 -6.90 11.11 39.02
CA GLU A 6 -7.66 11.50 40.22
C GLU A 6 -9.04 10.85 40.27
N LEU A 7 -9.72 10.71 39.12
CA LEU A 7 -10.99 10.02 39.03
C LEU A 7 -10.89 8.52 39.35
N ILE A 8 -9.87 7.86 38.82
CA ILE A 8 -9.62 6.43 39.04
C ILE A 8 -9.23 6.15 40.49
N ASN A 9 -8.40 6.99 41.10
CA ASN A 9 -7.98 6.84 42.50
C ASN A 9 -9.08 7.20 43.55
N GLY A 10 -10.18 7.78 43.11
CA GLY A 10 -11.33 8.13 43.96
C GLY A 10 -12.43 7.06 43.98
N LEU A 11 -12.35 6.04 43.14
CA LEU A 11 -13.33 4.94 43.08
C LEU A 11 -13.03 3.91 44.18
N SER A 12 -14.08 3.40 44.82
CA SER A 12 -13.97 2.23 45.69
C SER A 12 -13.63 0.99 44.91
N ASP A 13 -13.06 -0.03 45.54
CA ASP A 13 -12.73 -1.33 44.90
C ASP A 13 -13.95 -1.96 44.20
N GLU A 14 -15.17 -1.74 44.73
CA GLU A 14 -16.42 -2.22 44.14
C GLU A 14 -16.82 -1.39 42.89
N GLU A 15 -16.63 -0.09 42.92
CA GLU A 15 -16.87 0.78 41.75
C GLU A 15 -15.81 0.55 40.69
N PHE A 16 -14.54 0.33 41.07
CA PHE A 16 -13.48 -0.04 40.15
C PHE A 16 -13.75 -1.41 39.49
N ALA A 17 -14.25 -2.39 40.28
CA ALA A 17 -14.67 -3.70 39.76
C ALA A 17 -15.86 -3.61 38.81
N LEU A 18 -16.73 -2.61 38.95
CA LEU A 18 -17.84 -2.34 38.01
C LEU A 18 -17.35 -1.73 36.69
N TYR A 19 -16.31 -0.90 36.74
CA TYR A 19 -15.68 -0.31 35.54
C TYR A 19 -14.65 -1.24 34.88
N THR A 20 -14.02 -2.14 35.66
CA THR A 20 -13.19 -3.23 35.20
C THR A 20 -13.97 -4.54 35.13
N ALA A 21 -15.30 -4.45 35.16
CA ALA A 21 -16.19 -5.59 35.09
C ALA A 21 -15.76 -6.51 33.95
N ASN A 22 -15.38 -7.67 34.34
CA ASN A 22 -15.05 -8.89 33.61
C ASN A 22 -14.78 -8.62 32.14
N PRO A 23 -13.62 -8.98 31.60
CA PRO A 23 -13.56 -9.19 30.17
C PRO A 23 -14.76 -10.10 29.86
N THR A 24 -15.79 -9.53 29.25
CA THR A 24 -16.86 -10.31 28.64
C THR A 24 -16.09 -11.35 27.84
N GLU A 25 -16.32 -12.63 28.08
CA GLU A 25 -15.71 -13.69 27.27
C GLU A 25 -15.85 -13.23 25.83
N GLU A 26 -14.72 -13.08 25.14
CA GLU A 26 -14.74 -12.54 23.78
C GLU A 26 -15.72 -13.40 23.00
N GLN A 27 -16.81 -12.79 22.55
CA GLN A 27 -17.85 -13.51 21.84
C GLN A 27 -17.35 -13.74 20.43
N HIS A 28 -17.18 -15.00 20.04
CA HIS A 28 -16.74 -15.37 18.71
C HIS A 28 -17.92 -15.84 17.85
N ILE A 29 -17.84 -15.61 16.56
CA ILE A 29 -18.75 -16.22 15.58
C ILE A 29 -18.28 -17.65 15.35
N ILE A 30 -19.17 -18.62 15.53
CA ILE A 30 -18.82 -20.04 15.42
C ILE A 30 -19.19 -20.56 14.03
N VAL A 31 -18.25 -21.24 13.39
CA VAL A 31 -18.48 -21.99 12.14
C VAL A 31 -18.29 -23.47 12.44
N ASP A 32 -19.38 -24.20 12.52
CA ASP A 32 -19.38 -25.60 12.99
C ASP A 32 -19.04 -26.64 11.88
N GLU A 33 -18.97 -27.87 12.25
CA GLU A 33 -18.75 -29.04 11.38
C GLU A 33 -19.85 -29.25 10.33
N ASN A 34 -21.03 -28.68 10.55
CA ASN A 34 -22.14 -28.72 9.59
C ASN A 34 -22.13 -27.53 8.65
N ARG A 35 -21.06 -26.69 8.69
CA ARG A 35 -20.88 -25.48 7.92
C ARG A 35 -21.82 -24.34 8.31
N ILE A 36 -22.49 -24.44 9.48
CA ILE A 36 -23.44 -23.44 9.95
C ILE A 36 -22.67 -22.34 10.67
N ILE A 37 -22.98 -21.09 10.33
CA ILE A 37 -22.45 -19.92 11.03
C ILE A 37 -23.46 -19.55 12.13
N THR A 38 -23.00 -19.56 13.37
CA THR A 38 -23.76 -19.09 14.54
C THR A 38 -23.20 -17.75 15.01
N VAL A 39 -24.04 -16.72 14.99
CA VAL A 39 -23.68 -15.37 15.43
C VAL A 39 -24.24 -15.14 16.83
N PRO A 40 -23.40 -14.87 17.84
CA PRO A 40 -23.85 -14.48 19.18
C PRO A 40 -24.74 -13.26 19.16
N SER A 41 -25.63 -13.13 20.16
CA SER A 41 -26.61 -12.02 20.23
C SER A 41 -25.95 -10.64 20.23
N GLU A 42 -24.79 -10.55 20.86
CA GLU A 42 -24.00 -9.33 21.03
C GLU A 42 -23.40 -8.86 19.69
N LEU A 43 -23.07 -9.82 18.79
CA LEU A 43 -22.49 -9.56 17.48
C LEU A 43 -23.53 -9.44 16.36
N LYS A 44 -24.82 -9.56 16.64
CA LYS A 44 -25.87 -9.37 15.62
C LYS A 44 -25.93 -7.93 15.10
N LYS A 45 -25.58 -6.97 15.94
CA LYS A 45 -25.39 -5.56 15.54
C LYS A 45 -23.89 -5.28 15.51
N ILE A 46 -23.25 -5.62 14.41
CA ILE A 46 -21.81 -5.66 14.33
C ILE A 46 -21.15 -4.28 14.23
N ALA A 47 -21.82 -3.29 13.67
CA ALA A 47 -21.28 -1.95 13.46
C ALA A 47 -22.40 -0.93 13.21
N VAL A 48 -22.04 0.33 13.20
CA VAL A 48 -22.90 1.42 12.77
C VAL A 48 -22.49 1.83 11.34
N GLN A 49 -23.45 2.29 10.55
CA GLN A 49 -23.21 2.78 9.20
C GLN A 49 -22.12 3.86 9.22
N TYR A 50 -21.16 3.74 8.29
CA TYR A 50 -19.97 4.56 8.09
C TYR A 50 -18.81 4.32 9.09
N ASP A 51 -18.91 3.38 10.02
CA ASP A 51 -17.77 2.93 10.81
C ASP A 51 -16.65 2.39 9.89
N HIS A 52 -15.41 2.56 10.29
CA HIS A 52 -14.26 2.12 9.51
C HIS A 52 -13.15 1.61 10.43
N ASN A 53 -12.86 0.30 10.33
CA ASN A 53 -11.77 -0.37 11.04
C ASN A 53 -11.78 -0.18 12.57
N ILE A 54 -12.94 0.02 13.17
CA ILE A 54 -13.11 0.15 14.62
C ILE A 54 -13.45 -1.19 15.25
N GLU A 55 -14.29 -1.98 14.56
CA GLU A 55 -14.73 -3.28 15.04
C GLU A 55 -13.93 -4.40 14.37
N THR A 56 -13.45 -5.33 15.16
CA THR A 56 -12.86 -6.59 14.70
C THR A 56 -13.62 -7.75 15.31
N VAL A 57 -13.98 -8.71 14.51
CA VAL A 57 -14.75 -9.90 14.91
C VAL A 57 -13.89 -11.12 14.69
N THR A 58 -13.81 -11.95 15.72
CA THR A 58 -13.12 -13.23 15.66
C THR A 58 -14.09 -14.37 15.34
N PHE A 59 -13.65 -15.26 14.50
CA PHE A 59 -14.36 -16.49 14.14
C PHE A 59 -13.64 -17.69 14.74
N ASP A 60 -14.42 -18.63 15.29
CA ASP A 60 -13.99 -19.97 15.63
C ASP A 60 -14.48 -20.94 14.56
N CYS A 61 -13.58 -21.68 13.97
CA CYS A 61 -13.88 -22.61 12.90
C CYS A 61 -13.18 -23.93 13.16
N ILE A 62 -13.79 -25.04 12.72
CA ILE A 62 -13.11 -26.33 12.72
C ILE A 62 -11.83 -26.22 11.87
N ARG A 63 -10.75 -26.81 12.35
CA ARG A 63 -9.46 -26.80 11.66
C ARG A 63 -9.36 -27.84 10.54
N TYR A 64 -9.96 -29.03 10.75
CA TYR A 64 -9.82 -30.14 9.81
C TYR A 64 -11.11 -30.44 9.08
N TRP A 65 -11.02 -30.59 7.76
CA TRP A 65 -12.13 -30.99 6.90
C TRP A 65 -11.64 -32.00 5.85
N ASP A 66 -12.24 -33.20 5.84
CA ASP A 66 -11.93 -34.27 4.88
C ASP A 66 -10.40 -34.51 4.73
N GLY A 67 -9.70 -34.54 5.86
CA GLY A 67 -8.26 -34.79 5.93
C GLY A 67 -7.38 -33.56 5.59
N HIS A 68 -7.97 -32.42 5.31
CA HIS A 68 -7.25 -31.18 5.03
C HIS A 68 -7.17 -30.27 6.26
N ASP A 69 -5.98 -29.69 6.52
CA ASP A 69 -5.76 -28.68 7.55
C ASP A 69 -6.10 -27.30 6.98
N MET A 70 -7.27 -26.76 7.33
CA MET A 70 -7.76 -25.48 6.82
C MET A 70 -7.00 -24.28 7.39
N SER A 71 -6.27 -24.43 8.51
CA SER A 71 -5.46 -23.35 9.07
C SER A 71 -4.28 -22.93 8.19
N THR A 72 -3.90 -23.79 7.23
CA THR A 72 -2.83 -23.51 6.25
C THR A 72 -3.34 -22.88 4.96
N MET A 73 -4.64 -22.68 4.85
CA MET A 73 -5.31 -22.18 3.64
C MET A 73 -5.66 -20.70 3.76
N LYS A 74 -6.05 -20.09 2.65
CA LYS A 74 -6.55 -18.72 2.65
C LYS A 74 -8.03 -18.70 3.03
N VAL A 75 -8.34 -17.94 4.06
CA VAL A 75 -9.71 -17.77 4.57
C VAL A 75 -10.26 -16.44 4.05
N TYR A 76 -11.45 -16.48 3.48
CA TYR A 76 -12.15 -15.31 2.97
C TYR A 76 -13.53 -15.20 3.63
N ILE A 77 -13.94 -13.98 3.93
CA ILE A 77 -15.30 -13.66 4.35
C ILE A 77 -15.97 -12.92 3.20
N ASN A 78 -16.90 -13.62 2.54
CA ASN A 78 -17.73 -13.01 1.52
C ASN A 78 -18.95 -12.40 2.19
N TYR A 79 -19.31 -11.20 1.83
CA TYR A 79 -20.47 -10.52 2.40
C TYR A 79 -21.35 -9.88 1.33
N THR A 80 -22.62 -9.72 1.67
CA THR A 80 -23.59 -9.00 0.85
C THR A 80 -24.34 -8.01 1.74
N ARG A 81 -24.28 -6.74 1.39
CA ARG A 81 -24.96 -5.65 2.09
C ARG A 81 -26.45 -5.59 1.72
N SER A 82 -27.20 -4.76 2.45
CA SER A 82 -28.63 -4.50 2.20
C SER A 82 -28.89 -3.91 0.80
N ASP A 83 -27.97 -3.12 0.24
CA ASP A 83 -28.03 -2.53 -1.11
C ASP A 83 -27.62 -3.49 -2.24
N LYS A 84 -27.40 -4.77 -1.92
CA LYS A 84 -26.98 -5.85 -2.84
C LYS A 84 -25.54 -5.79 -3.31
N TYR A 85 -24.74 -4.87 -2.80
CA TYR A 85 -23.29 -4.93 -3.02
C TYR A 85 -22.71 -6.19 -2.40
N THR A 86 -21.83 -6.87 -3.14
CA THR A 86 -21.09 -8.04 -2.67
C THR A 86 -19.61 -7.70 -2.56
N GLY A 87 -19.01 -8.04 -1.43
CA GLY A 87 -17.59 -7.87 -1.18
C GLY A 87 -16.95 -9.15 -0.68
N CYS A 88 -15.63 -9.15 -0.64
CA CYS A 88 -14.81 -10.24 -0.16
C CYS A 88 -13.68 -9.67 0.70
N TYR A 89 -13.47 -10.23 1.87
CA TYR A 89 -12.39 -9.86 2.78
C TYR A 89 -11.48 -11.07 2.99
N LEU A 90 -10.17 -10.88 2.86
CA LEU A 90 -9.18 -11.89 3.25
C LEU A 90 -9.00 -11.79 4.76
N ALA A 91 -9.31 -12.85 5.48
CA ALA A 91 -9.24 -12.86 6.93
C ALA A 91 -7.81 -12.62 7.44
N ASP A 92 -7.73 -11.89 8.54
CA ASP A 92 -6.48 -11.61 9.24
C ASP A 92 -6.23 -12.66 10.33
N ASN A 93 -4.99 -12.74 10.81
CA ASN A 93 -4.58 -13.50 12.01
C ASN A 93 -5.10 -14.95 12.05
N VAL A 94 -5.05 -15.68 10.94
CA VAL A 94 -5.41 -17.11 10.94
C VAL A 94 -4.45 -17.86 11.86
N ARG A 95 -4.97 -18.47 12.91
CA ARG A 95 -4.22 -19.15 13.96
C ARG A 95 -4.93 -20.40 14.46
N VAL A 96 -4.17 -21.38 14.94
CA VAL A 96 -4.71 -22.57 15.61
C VAL A 96 -5.04 -22.21 17.06
N ASP A 97 -6.13 -22.74 17.59
CA ASP A 97 -6.48 -22.58 19.00
C ASP A 97 -5.40 -23.23 19.89
N GLU A 98 -4.95 -22.52 20.92
CA GLU A 98 -3.89 -23.01 21.82
C GLU A 98 -4.38 -24.09 22.81
N ALA A 99 -5.68 -24.09 23.11
CA ALA A 99 -6.28 -25.01 24.06
C ALA A 99 -6.83 -26.27 23.37
N ASP A 100 -7.31 -26.16 22.15
CA ASP A 100 -7.86 -27.28 21.36
C ASP A 100 -7.43 -27.13 19.88
N ASP A 101 -6.44 -27.91 19.48
CA ASP A 101 -5.86 -27.89 18.14
C ASP A 101 -6.81 -28.39 17.02
N SER A 102 -8.02 -28.84 17.37
CA SER A 102 -9.09 -29.16 16.41
C SER A 102 -9.82 -27.91 15.88
N PHE A 103 -9.57 -26.73 16.47
CA PHE A 103 -10.13 -25.46 16.06
C PHE A 103 -9.06 -24.50 15.55
N MET A 104 -9.51 -23.54 14.76
CA MET A 104 -8.73 -22.39 14.32
C MET A 104 -9.54 -21.12 14.48
N HIS A 105 -8.85 -19.99 14.65
CA HIS A 105 -9.42 -18.66 14.72
C HIS A 105 -8.93 -17.81 13.57
N PHE A 106 -9.75 -16.87 13.16
CA PHE A 106 -9.37 -15.82 12.23
C PHE A 106 -10.20 -14.56 12.48
N ASP A 107 -9.66 -13.42 12.09
CA ASP A 107 -10.22 -12.13 12.41
C ASP A 107 -10.76 -11.44 11.15
N TRP A 108 -11.85 -10.70 11.33
CA TRP A 108 -12.46 -9.84 10.33
C TRP A 108 -12.56 -8.42 10.84
N THR A 109 -11.73 -7.53 10.32
CA THR A 109 -11.84 -6.10 10.60
C THR A 109 -12.91 -5.49 9.70
N ILE A 110 -13.91 -4.87 10.31
CA ILE A 110 -15.07 -4.32 9.61
C ILE A 110 -14.68 -3.01 8.94
N SER A 111 -14.53 -3.07 7.63
CA SER A 111 -14.15 -1.92 6.81
C SER A 111 -15.36 -1.04 6.44
N ARG A 112 -15.10 0.20 5.99
CA ARG A 112 -16.14 1.09 5.49
C ARG A 112 -16.96 0.48 4.35
N ASN A 113 -16.36 -0.36 3.52
CA ASN A 113 -17.09 -1.05 2.45
C ASN A 113 -18.22 -1.94 2.99
N VAL A 114 -18.06 -2.52 4.18
CA VAL A 114 -19.10 -3.32 4.85
C VAL A 114 -20.19 -2.43 5.40
N THR A 115 -19.82 -1.30 6.01
CA THR A 115 -20.72 -0.42 6.77
C THR A 115 -21.39 0.68 5.94
N GLU A 116 -21.08 0.80 4.66
CA GLU A 116 -21.58 1.89 3.80
C GLU A 116 -23.11 1.92 3.67
N SER A 117 -23.77 0.77 3.84
CA SER A 117 -25.23 0.67 3.79
C SER A 117 -25.76 0.01 5.05
N ALA A 118 -26.65 0.70 5.76
CA ALA A 118 -27.36 0.18 6.93
C ALA A 118 -28.34 -0.93 6.51
N GLY A 119 -28.60 -1.88 7.43
CA GLY A 119 -29.54 -2.97 7.22
C GLY A 119 -28.90 -4.34 7.28
N PRO A 120 -29.60 -5.39 6.81
CA PRO A 120 -29.14 -6.76 6.90
C PRO A 120 -27.82 -6.97 6.15
N LEU A 121 -26.93 -7.72 6.80
CA LEU A 121 -25.65 -8.16 6.26
C LEU A 121 -25.66 -9.69 6.16
N THR A 122 -25.47 -10.20 4.96
CA THR A 122 -25.30 -11.63 4.71
C THR A 122 -23.84 -11.96 4.66
N ILE A 123 -23.38 -12.99 5.35
CA ILE A 123 -22.00 -13.46 5.34
C ILE A 123 -21.89 -14.92 4.93
N LEU A 124 -20.72 -15.29 4.44
CA LEU A 124 -20.31 -16.65 4.11
C LEU A 124 -18.80 -16.76 4.27
N VAL A 125 -18.33 -17.77 4.98
CA VAL A 125 -16.90 -18.09 5.09
C VAL A 125 -16.51 -19.01 3.92
N CYS A 126 -15.43 -18.64 3.24
CA CYS A 126 -14.87 -19.38 2.12
C CYS A 126 -13.39 -19.66 2.38
N ILE A 127 -12.98 -20.92 2.35
CA ILE A 127 -11.60 -21.35 2.61
C ILE A 127 -11.06 -21.98 1.33
N LYS A 128 -9.89 -21.50 0.87
CA LYS A 128 -9.30 -21.91 -0.40
C LYS A 128 -7.86 -22.35 -0.24
N MET A 129 -7.53 -23.50 -0.81
CA MET A 129 -6.16 -23.91 -1.06
C MET A 129 -5.77 -23.46 -2.48
N VAL A 130 -4.64 -22.79 -2.59
CA VAL A 130 -4.05 -22.41 -3.86
C VAL A 130 -2.69 -23.07 -4.03
N ASP A 131 -2.34 -23.49 -5.24
CA ASP A 131 -1.02 -24.05 -5.56
C ASP A 131 0.04 -22.92 -5.68
N ALA A 132 1.27 -23.31 -5.99
CA ALA A 132 2.39 -22.37 -6.16
C ALA A 132 2.20 -21.41 -7.34
N ASP A 133 1.37 -21.78 -8.31
CA ASP A 133 1.03 -20.97 -9.48
C ASP A 133 -0.18 -20.06 -9.26
N GLY A 134 -0.82 -20.15 -8.05
CA GLY A 134 -1.98 -19.36 -7.67
C GLY A 134 -3.33 -19.93 -8.14
N ASN A 135 -3.36 -21.17 -8.69
CA ASN A 135 -4.59 -21.83 -9.07
C ASN A 135 -5.29 -22.41 -7.83
N GLU A 136 -6.62 -22.33 -7.84
CA GLU A 136 -7.47 -22.93 -6.79
C GLU A 136 -7.45 -24.46 -6.92
N VAL A 137 -7.00 -25.12 -5.84
CA VAL A 137 -6.95 -26.59 -5.75
C VAL A 137 -8.15 -27.14 -4.98
N ASN A 138 -8.45 -26.55 -3.84
CA ASN A 138 -9.58 -26.89 -2.99
C ASN A 138 -10.36 -25.66 -2.59
N HIS A 139 -11.68 -25.83 -2.43
CA HIS A 139 -12.61 -24.79 -2.09
C HIS A 139 -13.66 -25.33 -1.11
N TRP A 140 -13.72 -24.73 0.06
CA TRP A 140 -14.71 -25.04 1.08
C TRP A 140 -15.53 -23.79 1.39
N ASN A 141 -16.85 -23.93 1.50
CA ASN A 141 -17.76 -22.85 1.89
C ASN A 141 -18.59 -23.26 3.09
N SER A 142 -18.85 -22.32 3.99
CA SER A 142 -19.93 -22.41 4.97
C SER A 142 -21.30 -22.23 4.29
N GLU A 143 -22.38 -22.41 5.03
CA GLU A 143 -23.69 -21.88 4.68
C GLU A 143 -23.72 -20.36 4.83
N ARG A 144 -24.73 -19.72 4.25
CA ARG A 144 -24.93 -18.28 4.40
C ARG A 144 -25.59 -17.99 5.74
N ASN A 145 -25.12 -16.96 6.43
CA ASN A 145 -25.77 -16.42 7.61
C ASN A 145 -26.28 -15.01 7.31
N THR A 146 -27.46 -14.66 7.80
CA THR A 146 -28.14 -13.37 7.61
C THR A 146 -28.52 -12.70 8.93
N ASP A 147 -28.01 -13.18 10.06
CA ASP A 147 -28.37 -12.70 11.39
C ASP A 147 -27.72 -11.37 11.76
N MET A 148 -26.73 -10.95 10.97
CA MET A 148 -25.97 -9.72 11.21
C MET A 148 -26.66 -8.51 10.60
N THR A 149 -26.48 -7.35 11.24
CA THR A 149 -27.07 -6.09 10.80
C THR A 149 -26.09 -4.94 11.06
N ILE A 150 -26.01 -4.02 10.11
CA ILE A 150 -25.37 -2.72 10.26
C ILE A 150 -26.44 -1.75 10.76
N SER A 151 -26.24 -1.16 11.93
CA SER A 151 -27.13 -0.15 12.48
C SER A 151 -27.10 1.13 11.64
N GLN A 152 -28.22 1.85 11.60
CA GLN A 152 -28.27 3.12 10.88
C GLN A 152 -27.37 4.15 11.56
N GLY A 153 -26.47 4.75 10.79
CA GLY A 153 -25.61 5.86 11.18
C GLY A 153 -26.01 7.16 10.51
N MET A 154 -25.31 8.21 10.87
CA MET A 154 -25.45 9.52 10.26
C MET A 154 -24.04 9.98 9.82
N GLU A 155 -23.88 10.28 8.55
CA GLU A 155 -22.63 10.86 8.07
C GLU A 155 -22.53 12.33 8.50
N CYS A 156 -21.43 12.70 9.12
CA CYS A 156 -21.20 14.07 9.60
C CYS A 156 -20.74 15.00 8.46
N GLY A 157 -21.34 14.91 7.28
CA GLY A 157 -21.13 15.82 6.16
C GLY A 157 -19.71 15.78 5.53
N ASP A 158 -19.51 16.61 4.53
CA ASP A 158 -18.31 16.64 3.67
C ASP A 158 -16.98 16.93 4.40
N ILE A 159 -17.03 17.49 5.61
CA ILE A 159 -15.84 17.86 6.40
C ILE A 159 -15.00 16.63 6.77
N ILE A 160 -15.63 15.46 6.97
CA ILE A 160 -14.91 14.23 7.29
C ILE A 160 -14.34 13.59 6.03
N ALA A 161 -15.06 13.65 4.92
CA ALA A 161 -14.58 13.18 3.63
C ALA A 161 -13.36 13.99 3.12
N GLU A 162 -13.36 15.31 3.37
CA GLU A 162 -12.19 16.16 3.07
C GLU A 162 -11.01 15.90 4.02
N LYS A 163 -11.28 15.57 5.29
CA LYS A 163 -10.24 15.39 6.31
C LYS A 163 -9.57 14.02 6.28
N TYR A 164 -10.29 13.02 5.78
CA TYR A 164 -9.81 11.64 5.64
C TYR A 164 -10.15 11.10 4.25
N PRO A 165 -9.53 11.66 3.19
CA PRO A 165 -9.71 11.14 1.85
C PRO A 165 -9.32 9.66 1.86
N ASP A 166 -10.03 8.86 1.06
CA ASP A 166 -9.68 7.47 0.82
C ASP A 166 -8.16 7.37 0.55
N ILE A 167 -7.50 6.41 1.19
CA ILE A 167 -6.04 6.22 1.07
C ILE A 167 -5.63 6.14 -0.41
N ILE A 168 -6.45 5.53 -1.26
CA ILE A 168 -6.19 5.46 -2.70
C ILE A 168 -6.29 6.86 -3.33
N SER A 169 -7.32 7.64 -2.98
CA SER A 169 -7.46 9.03 -3.46
C SER A 169 -6.32 9.90 -2.98
N GLN A 170 -5.87 9.69 -1.75
CA GLN A 170 -4.71 10.39 -1.20
C GLN A 170 -3.41 10.00 -1.92
N ILE A 171 -3.18 8.70 -2.14
CA ILE A 171 -2.03 8.22 -2.92
C ILE A 171 -2.06 8.77 -4.34
N LEU A 172 -3.22 8.77 -5.01
CA LEU A 172 -3.37 9.33 -6.35
C LEU A 172 -3.12 10.84 -6.37
N THR A 173 -3.57 11.55 -5.34
CA THR A 173 -3.31 12.99 -5.19
C THR A 173 -1.83 13.28 -4.95
N ASP A 174 -1.18 12.51 -4.07
CA ASP A 174 0.24 12.65 -3.75
C ASP A 174 1.14 12.24 -4.94
N MET A 175 0.71 11.26 -5.74
CA MET A 175 1.38 10.87 -6.98
C MET A 175 1.23 11.91 -8.10
N GLY A 176 0.21 12.78 -8.01
CA GLY A 176 -0.10 13.76 -9.04
C GLY A 176 -0.70 13.14 -10.31
N ASN A 177 -1.00 14.01 -11.27
CA ASN A 177 -1.54 13.58 -12.56
C ASN A 177 -0.40 13.26 -13.53
N LEU A 178 -0.36 12.03 -14.04
CA LEU A 178 0.63 11.61 -15.05
C LEU A 178 0.60 12.49 -16.32
N ALA A 179 -0.54 13.13 -16.63
CA ALA A 179 -0.64 14.05 -17.76
C ALA A 179 0.23 15.30 -17.60
N ASP A 180 0.50 15.71 -16.35
CA ASP A 180 1.29 16.91 -16.02
C ASP A 180 2.81 16.66 -16.07
N LEU A 181 3.24 15.40 -16.25
CA LEU A 181 4.64 15.08 -16.43
C LEU A 181 5.20 15.74 -17.71
N THR A 182 6.43 16.19 -17.64
CA THR A 182 7.16 16.78 -18.79
C THR A 182 7.87 15.74 -19.66
N THR A 183 7.83 14.46 -19.27
CA THR A 183 8.37 13.32 -20.03
C THR A 183 7.49 12.99 -21.23
N GLU A 184 8.07 12.36 -22.27
CA GLU A 184 7.34 11.87 -23.44
C GLU A 184 6.50 10.64 -23.10
N ASP A 185 7.09 9.69 -22.32
CA ASP A 185 6.39 8.50 -21.86
C ASP A 185 5.65 8.78 -20.54
N LYS A 186 4.35 8.92 -20.66
CA LYS A 186 3.40 9.16 -19.55
C LYS A 186 2.57 7.94 -19.19
N SER A 187 2.92 6.75 -19.70
CA SER A 187 2.16 5.53 -19.47
C SER A 187 2.16 5.07 -18.01
N SER A 188 3.22 5.39 -17.27
CA SER A 188 3.33 5.15 -15.83
C SER A 188 4.43 6.02 -15.21
N LEU A 189 4.38 6.21 -13.88
CA LEU A 189 5.43 6.92 -13.14
C LEU A 189 6.81 6.24 -13.31
N VAL A 190 6.83 4.90 -13.37
CA VAL A 190 8.06 4.11 -13.59
C VAL A 190 8.64 4.38 -14.98
N ALA A 191 7.79 4.45 -16.01
CA ALA A 191 8.21 4.76 -17.38
C ALA A 191 8.81 6.17 -17.45
N ALA A 192 8.14 7.15 -16.87
CA ALA A 192 8.63 8.53 -16.80
C ALA A 192 9.98 8.65 -16.06
N ILE A 193 10.13 7.98 -14.91
CA ILE A 193 11.40 7.97 -14.16
C ILE A 193 12.51 7.29 -14.96
N ASN A 194 12.22 6.19 -15.64
CA ASN A 194 13.20 5.50 -16.49
C ASN A 194 13.61 6.36 -17.70
N GLU A 195 12.70 7.12 -18.27
CA GLU A 195 13.00 8.08 -19.32
C GLU A 195 13.94 9.18 -18.80
N VAL A 196 13.62 9.81 -17.68
CA VAL A 196 14.49 10.82 -17.05
C VAL A 196 15.89 10.26 -16.78
N ARG A 197 15.99 9.01 -16.31
CA ARG A 197 17.29 8.35 -16.10
C ARG A 197 18.04 8.13 -17.41
N ARG A 198 17.36 7.74 -18.49
CA ARG A 198 17.95 7.49 -19.81
C ARG A 198 18.41 8.76 -20.51
N THR A 199 17.66 9.86 -20.35
CA THR A 199 17.96 11.17 -20.95
C THR A 199 18.94 12.01 -20.14
N GLY A 200 19.50 11.47 -19.04
CA GLY A 200 20.53 12.15 -18.23
C GLY A 200 19.99 12.97 -17.06
N GLY A 201 18.78 12.62 -16.61
CA GLY A 201 18.19 13.16 -15.37
C GLY A 201 17.91 14.66 -15.47
N GLY A 202 16.70 15.04 -15.82
CA GLY A 202 16.01 16.33 -15.54
C GLY A 202 16.78 17.66 -15.52
N GLY A 203 18.04 17.66 -15.90
CA GLY A 203 18.83 18.87 -16.07
C GLY A 203 18.50 19.48 -17.43
N THR A 204 18.33 20.80 -17.48
CA THR A 204 18.28 21.57 -18.70
C THR A 204 19.26 20.99 -19.71
N ALA A 205 18.77 20.57 -20.88
CA ALA A 205 19.65 20.19 -21.99
C ALA A 205 20.60 21.36 -22.26
N TYR A 206 21.83 21.20 -21.80
CA TYR A 206 22.84 22.23 -22.07
C TYR A 206 23.15 22.22 -23.56
N THR A 207 22.94 23.35 -24.21
CA THR A 207 23.47 23.55 -25.54
C THR A 207 25.00 23.66 -25.42
N ILE A 208 25.71 22.65 -25.97
CA ILE A 208 27.17 22.67 -25.96
C ILE A 208 27.64 23.82 -26.85
N GLY A 209 28.22 24.84 -26.23
CA GLY A 209 28.74 25.99 -26.93
C GLY A 209 30.06 25.68 -27.63
N HIS A 210 30.50 26.65 -28.45
CA HIS A 210 31.79 26.59 -29.16
C HIS A 210 32.94 26.37 -28.16
N GLY A 211 33.86 25.49 -28.49
CA GLY A 211 35.01 25.15 -27.64
C GLY A 211 34.79 24.09 -26.56
N LEU A 212 33.56 23.50 -26.52
CA LEU A 212 33.23 22.37 -25.63
C LEU A 212 32.84 21.15 -26.45
N LYS A 213 33.19 19.99 -25.97
CA LYS A 213 32.87 18.67 -26.57
C LYS A 213 32.30 17.74 -25.56
N LEU A 214 31.15 17.13 -25.86
CA LEU A 214 30.50 16.13 -25.07
C LEU A 214 30.76 14.75 -25.65
N ASP A 215 31.34 13.85 -24.86
CA ASP A 215 31.38 12.44 -25.17
C ASP A 215 30.06 11.79 -24.72
N ALA A 216 29.19 11.49 -25.68
CA ALA A 216 27.87 10.90 -25.41
C ALA A 216 27.92 9.48 -24.82
N LYS A 217 29.06 8.77 -24.92
CA LYS A 217 29.22 7.41 -24.35
C LYS A 217 29.59 7.45 -22.87
N THR A 218 30.46 8.39 -22.51
CA THR A 218 30.97 8.53 -21.13
C THR A 218 30.30 9.64 -20.36
N ASN A 219 29.45 10.43 -21.03
CA ASN A 219 28.79 11.63 -20.51
C ASN A 219 29.78 12.65 -19.92
N THR A 220 30.95 12.75 -20.52
CA THR A 220 32.03 13.61 -20.07
C THR A 220 32.10 14.84 -20.94
N LEU A 221 32.04 16.01 -20.30
CA LEU A 221 32.24 17.33 -20.96
C LEU A 221 33.73 17.66 -20.89
N SER A 222 34.33 17.94 -22.06
CA SER A 222 35.74 18.36 -22.21
C SER A 222 35.85 19.63 -23.01
N VAL A 223 36.99 20.31 -22.88
CA VAL A 223 37.32 21.43 -23.74
C VAL A 223 37.80 20.89 -25.09
N ASP A 224 37.19 21.34 -26.19
CA ASP A 224 37.64 21.02 -27.55
C ASP A 224 38.80 21.94 -27.89
N MET A 225 40.00 21.38 -28.02
CA MET A 225 41.24 22.11 -28.19
C MET A 225 41.85 21.80 -29.55
N ALA A 226 42.40 22.78 -30.19
CA ALA A 226 43.16 22.61 -31.43
C ALA A 226 44.61 22.21 -31.13
N ASP A 227 45.10 21.21 -31.88
CA ASP A 227 46.48 20.70 -31.78
C ASP A 227 47.46 21.45 -32.73
N LYS A 228 46.96 22.39 -33.55
CA LYS A 228 47.74 23.20 -34.48
C LYS A 228 47.29 24.63 -34.51
N ILE A 229 48.19 25.54 -34.75
CA ILE A 229 47.91 26.93 -34.99
C ILE A 229 47.57 27.12 -36.47
N GLU A 230 46.30 27.44 -36.78
CA GLU A 230 45.79 27.68 -38.12
C GLU A 230 45.12 29.06 -38.15
N GLN A 231 45.16 29.74 -39.34
CA GLN A 231 44.74 31.15 -39.46
C GLN A 231 43.33 31.43 -38.98
N ASP A 232 42.38 30.53 -39.23
CA ASP A 232 40.97 30.73 -38.92
C ASP A 232 40.50 29.86 -37.73
N ASN A 233 41.45 29.39 -36.90
CA ASN A 233 41.11 28.59 -35.73
C ASN A 233 40.48 29.45 -34.63
N THR A 234 39.29 29.04 -34.20
CA THR A 234 38.51 29.69 -33.14
C THR A 234 38.47 28.88 -31.84
N LEU A 235 39.08 27.67 -31.82
CA LEU A 235 39.18 26.85 -30.65
C LEU A 235 40.37 27.23 -29.75
N PRO A 236 40.31 26.96 -28.45
CA PRO A 236 41.50 27.08 -27.58
C PRO A 236 42.62 26.17 -28.09
N ILE A 237 43.84 26.67 -28.00
CA ILE A 237 45.03 25.95 -28.51
C ILE A 237 45.74 25.26 -27.34
N THR A 238 46.26 24.04 -27.58
CA THR A 238 47.06 23.34 -26.57
C THR A 238 48.40 24.04 -26.36
N ALA A 239 48.92 24.01 -25.12
CA ALA A 239 50.24 24.53 -24.81
C ALA A 239 51.37 23.87 -25.66
N ALA A 240 51.16 22.61 -26.03
CA ALA A 240 52.10 21.88 -26.89
C ALA A 240 52.13 22.44 -28.30
N ALA A 241 50.99 22.79 -28.88
CA ALA A 241 50.89 23.42 -30.20
C ALA A 241 51.59 24.82 -30.22
N VAL A 242 51.37 25.60 -29.18
CA VAL A 242 52.05 26.91 -29.02
C VAL A 242 53.55 26.73 -28.89
N TYR A 243 54.00 25.77 -28.06
CA TYR A 243 55.43 25.51 -27.87
C TYR A 243 56.11 25.05 -29.18
N ALA A 244 55.46 24.17 -29.95
CA ALA A 244 55.98 23.71 -31.26
C ALA A 244 56.15 24.88 -32.22
N GLU A 245 55.19 25.81 -32.30
CA GLU A 245 55.27 26.95 -33.22
C GLU A 245 56.35 27.98 -32.79
N ILE A 246 56.48 28.23 -31.47
CA ILE A 246 57.60 29.05 -30.96
C ILE A 246 58.94 28.40 -31.30
N GLY A 247 59.07 27.07 -31.18
CA GLY A 247 60.25 26.30 -31.59
C GLY A 247 60.57 26.48 -33.07
N ASN A 248 59.57 26.41 -33.92
CA ASN A 248 59.68 26.62 -35.38
C ASN A 248 60.15 28.06 -35.69
N ILE A 249 59.59 29.06 -35.07
CA ILE A 249 59.98 30.48 -35.21
C ILE A 249 61.44 30.64 -34.75
N ASN A 250 61.83 30.08 -33.61
CA ASN A 250 63.21 30.18 -33.12
C ASN A 250 64.19 29.44 -34.04
N ALA A 251 63.79 28.37 -34.68
CA ALA A 251 64.62 27.68 -35.66
C ALA A 251 64.81 28.56 -36.92
N LEU A 252 63.76 29.19 -37.39
CA LEU A 252 63.80 30.09 -38.57
C LEU A 252 64.70 31.31 -38.31
N LEU A 253 64.56 31.89 -37.10
CA LEU A 253 65.37 33.07 -36.72
C LEU A 253 66.91 32.78 -36.65
N LYS A 254 67.32 31.54 -36.49
CA LYS A 254 68.70 31.14 -36.49
C LYS A 254 69.29 30.94 -37.88
N THR A 255 68.45 30.96 -38.90
CA THR A 255 68.82 30.78 -40.30
C THR A 255 68.94 32.08 -41.07
N ILE A 256 68.62 33.21 -40.44
CA ILE A 256 68.82 34.61 -40.93
C ILE A 256 70.07 35.18 -40.31
#